data_0e8b42170a604d91dd03a5c3ee1e890d
#
_entry.id   0e8b42170a604d91dd03a5c3ee1e890d
#
_cell.length_a   1.000
_cell.length_b   1.000
_cell.length_c   1.000
_cell.angle_alpha   90.00
_cell.angle_beta   90.00
_cell.angle_gamma   90.00
#
_symmetry.space_group_name_H-M   'P 1'
#
loop_
_entity.id
_entity.type
_entity.pdbx_description
1 polymer ?
#
loop_
_entity_poly.entity_id
_entity_poly.type
_entity_poly.pdbx_seq_one_letter_code
_entity_poly.pdbx_strand_id
1 'polypeptide(L)'
;MTSVFPRRVAQKVTLFLRARPTRRALTVLCLVWVALMLAPLLAMSFYAYPTHDDFPSVRLASEAWATTGSLWATLKAAWDQAMYDYQTWQGTYVAMFVCAFQPMAFSMRLFWLAPFGALTLLALSAWYLVRQITRCVLKGDLCVCAALYAALMTLLLEYVPGIRELIYWQSAIQYALSVVMVMLLCGLLIRLHAESARPAAYVWRTAAGLLCAVALGGLPYPLALGGAMGLALAAAWCVWRRSPARIAAVIAFAGAALSLLAVVVAPGNAVRQGRVGESMHPVAAIVHSVVECLGCTGEWFGPQLIGLTLILAPLLWQPLKNSALRFRNPGWISLFSFGVLAASFVPPIFATGVDSYRLDRILGSLYMLYAVLVLLNLIYWMGWLAQRRAAHAAPEGVRVWHLGLCAGLLAWGLFATGAVLATPTLGAYYSLLTGEAAQYHEDILAREEALLTARSLSEAQDSIDFLGAQPAIFPLDMLPYQSNTSLPGDMHRFFAMQQLVDQYGAGHIPTEEWEALNAWNSES
;
A
#
# COMPACT_ATOMS: atom_id res chain seq x y z
N MET A 1 3.04 -50.82 -34.62
CA MET A 1 2.79 -50.59 -33.14
C MET A 1 3.04 -49.16 -32.66
N THR A 2 3.07 -48.15 -33.51
CA THR A 2 3.59 -46.82 -33.22
C THR A 2 2.55 -45.71 -33.00
N SER A 3 1.23 -46.00 -32.95
CA SER A 3 0.21 -44.92 -32.86
C SER A 3 -0.69 -44.93 -31.63
N VAL A 4 -0.58 -45.92 -30.74
CA VAL A 4 -1.51 -46.08 -29.61
C VAL A 4 -1.05 -45.31 -28.34
N PHE A 5 0.26 -45.22 -28.12
CA PHE A 5 0.84 -44.55 -26.94
C PHE A 5 0.57 -43.03 -26.92
N PRO A 6 0.77 -42.26 -27.98
CA PRO A 6 0.49 -40.83 -28.00
C PRO A 6 -1.01 -40.51 -27.87
N ARG A 7 -1.92 -41.32 -28.38
CA ARG A 7 -3.37 -41.12 -28.27
C ARG A 7 -3.88 -41.31 -26.83
N ARG A 8 -3.39 -42.32 -26.09
CA ARG A 8 -3.75 -42.56 -24.70
C ARG A 8 -3.25 -41.45 -23.76
N VAL A 9 -2.05 -40.93 -24.00
CA VAL A 9 -1.50 -39.79 -23.27
C VAL A 9 -2.33 -38.54 -23.54
N ALA A 10 -2.61 -38.22 -24.80
CA ALA A 10 -3.45 -37.10 -25.18
C ALA A 10 -4.86 -37.16 -24.58
N GLN A 11 -5.48 -38.37 -24.56
CA GLN A 11 -6.77 -38.55 -23.87
C GLN A 11 -6.69 -38.28 -22.36
N LYS A 12 -5.67 -38.80 -21.66
CA LYS A 12 -5.48 -38.56 -20.21
C LYS A 12 -5.26 -37.08 -19.93
N VAL A 13 -4.44 -36.42 -20.73
CA VAL A 13 -4.19 -34.95 -20.61
C VAL A 13 -5.50 -34.17 -20.83
N THR A 14 -6.29 -34.53 -21.85
CA THR A 14 -7.55 -33.87 -22.14
C THR A 14 -8.55 -34.06 -21.00
N LEU A 15 -8.64 -35.27 -20.43
CA LEU A 15 -9.50 -35.56 -19.27
C LEU A 15 -9.05 -34.78 -18.03
N PHE A 16 -7.74 -34.71 -17.77
CA PHE A 16 -7.18 -33.94 -16.67
C PHE A 16 -7.47 -32.43 -16.83
N LEU A 17 -7.24 -31.86 -17.99
CA LEU A 17 -7.52 -30.45 -18.27
C LEU A 17 -9.01 -30.09 -18.12
N ARG A 18 -9.90 -31.03 -18.42
CA ARG A 18 -11.36 -30.88 -18.25
C ARG A 18 -11.84 -31.16 -16.82
N ALA A 19 -10.99 -31.75 -15.98
CA ALA A 19 -11.34 -32.02 -14.58
C ALA A 19 -11.72 -30.73 -13.83
N ARG A 20 -12.62 -30.88 -12.88
CA ARG A 20 -13.08 -29.77 -12.00
C ARG A 20 -12.45 -29.97 -10.63
N PRO A 21 -11.58 -29.04 -10.19
CA PRO A 21 -11.08 -29.09 -8.83
C PRO A 21 -12.24 -28.88 -7.85
N THR A 22 -12.17 -29.54 -6.71
CA THR A 22 -13.16 -29.33 -5.65
C THR A 22 -13.05 -27.90 -5.10
N ARG A 23 -14.15 -27.39 -4.54
CA ARG A 23 -14.12 -26.05 -3.92
C ARG A 23 -13.09 -25.95 -2.80
N ARG A 24 -12.86 -27.04 -2.04
CA ARG A 24 -11.79 -27.12 -1.03
C ARG A 24 -10.41 -26.99 -1.66
N ALA A 25 -10.15 -27.73 -2.74
CA ALA A 25 -8.87 -27.65 -3.46
C ALA A 25 -8.60 -26.24 -4.01
N LEU A 26 -9.61 -25.60 -4.60
CA LEU A 26 -9.49 -24.21 -5.06
C LEU A 26 -9.23 -23.24 -3.90
N THR A 27 -9.92 -23.40 -2.77
CA THR A 27 -9.68 -22.58 -1.57
C THR A 27 -8.24 -22.71 -1.10
N VAL A 28 -7.75 -23.94 -0.95
CA VAL A 28 -6.36 -24.20 -0.53
C VAL A 28 -5.38 -23.61 -1.54
N LEU A 29 -5.59 -23.84 -2.84
CA LEU A 29 -4.74 -23.28 -3.90
C LEU A 29 -4.65 -21.76 -3.82
N CYS A 30 -5.78 -21.07 -3.69
CA CYS A 30 -5.80 -19.60 -3.58
C CYS A 30 -5.07 -19.10 -2.32
N LEU A 31 -5.26 -19.76 -1.16
CA LEU A 31 -4.60 -19.35 0.07
C LEU A 31 -3.10 -19.65 0.05
N VAL A 32 -2.69 -20.80 -0.51
CA VAL A 32 -1.28 -21.15 -0.73
C VAL A 32 -0.64 -20.16 -1.68
N TRP A 33 -1.31 -19.78 -2.76
CA TRP A 33 -0.83 -18.76 -3.69
C TRP A 33 -0.53 -17.43 -2.98
N VAL A 34 -1.46 -16.94 -2.16
CA VAL A 34 -1.23 -15.70 -1.36
C VAL A 34 -0.08 -15.89 -0.37
N ALA A 35 0.01 -17.04 0.30
CA ALA A 35 1.11 -17.31 1.23
C ALA A 35 2.47 -17.33 0.51
N LEU A 36 2.56 -17.91 -0.69
CA LEU A 36 3.79 -17.94 -1.49
C LEU A 36 4.21 -16.54 -1.96
N MET A 37 3.26 -15.64 -2.25
CA MET A 37 3.58 -14.26 -2.58
C MET A 37 4.00 -13.46 -1.35
N LEU A 38 3.28 -13.58 -0.25
CA LEU A 38 3.45 -12.73 0.92
C LEU A 38 4.65 -13.15 1.81
N ALA A 39 4.92 -14.45 1.93
CA ALA A 39 5.96 -14.96 2.83
C ALA A 39 7.37 -14.42 2.52
N PRO A 40 7.87 -14.43 1.27
CA PRO A 40 9.21 -13.90 0.99
C PRO A 40 9.28 -12.38 1.21
N LEU A 41 8.19 -11.63 0.92
CA LEU A 41 8.15 -10.19 1.19
C LEU A 41 8.19 -9.89 2.70
N LEU A 42 7.45 -10.67 3.51
CA LEU A 42 7.53 -10.55 4.97
C LEU A 42 8.93 -10.95 5.49
N ALA A 43 9.57 -11.97 4.91
CA ALA A 43 10.92 -12.36 5.27
C ALA A 43 11.94 -11.27 4.93
N MET A 44 11.82 -10.59 3.78
CA MET A 44 12.66 -9.46 3.39
C MET A 44 12.56 -8.28 4.38
N SER A 45 11.44 -8.14 5.10
CA SER A 45 11.31 -7.08 6.11
C SER A 45 12.41 -7.14 7.18
N PHE A 46 12.91 -8.33 7.52
CA PHE A 46 13.98 -8.50 8.50
C PHE A 46 15.37 -8.03 8.02
N TYR A 47 15.50 -7.80 6.71
CA TYR A 47 16.69 -7.25 6.07
C TYR A 47 16.52 -5.81 5.62
N ALA A 48 15.35 -5.20 5.91
CA ALA A 48 15.07 -3.82 5.55
C ALA A 48 15.75 -2.84 6.52
N TYR A 49 16.30 -1.77 5.98
CA TYR A 49 16.94 -0.70 6.73
C TYR A 49 16.38 0.66 6.37
N PRO A 50 16.43 1.65 7.28
CA PRO A 50 16.00 3.00 7.00
C PRO A 50 16.89 3.62 5.92
N THR A 51 16.29 4.50 5.14
CA THR A 51 16.95 5.28 4.12
C THR A 51 16.84 6.78 4.44
N HIS A 52 17.54 7.59 3.69
CA HIS A 52 17.76 9.03 3.86
C HIS A 52 16.68 9.82 4.64
N ASP A 53 15.44 9.91 4.18
CA ASP A 53 14.39 10.73 4.84
C ASP A 53 13.92 10.14 6.18
N ASP A 54 14.24 8.89 6.47
CA ASP A 54 13.79 8.22 7.68
C ASP A 54 14.50 8.76 8.93
N PHE A 55 15.81 9.09 8.82
CA PHE A 55 16.63 9.60 9.91
C PHE A 55 16.18 10.98 10.42
N PRO A 56 16.07 12.04 9.57
CA PRO A 56 15.56 13.32 10.03
C PRO A 56 14.11 13.25 10.51
N SER A 57 13.28 12.38 9.92
CA SER A 57 11.87 12.25 10.30
C SER A 57 11.68 11.73 11.73
N VAL A 58 12.55 10.82 12.19
CA VAL A 58 12.44 10.16 13.49
C VAL A 58 13.14 10.92 14.62
N ARG A 59 13.92 11.95 14.29
CA ARG A 59 14.88 12.62 15.19
C ARG A 59 14.29 12.99 16.54
N LEU A 60 13.25 13.81 16.58
CA LEU A 60 12.67 14.29 17.86
C LEU A 60 12.09 13.15 18.70
N ALA A 61 11.49 12.14 18.06
CA ALA A 61 10.93 10.99 18.75
C ALA A 61 12.02 10.11 19.36
N SER A 62 13.10 9.84 18.62
CA SER A 62 14.21 9.04 19.12
C SER A 62 15.00 9.74 20.22
N GLU A 63 15.20 11.07 20.11
CA GLU A 63 15.82 11.86 21.17
C GLU A 63 14.97 11.86 22.45
N ALA A 64 13.65 12.01 22.33
CA ALA A 64 12.74 11.95 23.48
C ALA A 64 12.76 10.57 24.14
N TRP A 65 12.82 9.49 23.35
CA TRP A 65 12.98 8.14 23.91
C TRP A 65 14.32 7.98 24.61
N ALA A 66 15.42 8.34 23.99
CA ALA A 66 16.77 8.22 24.55
C ALA A 66 16.93 8.97 25.87
N THR A 67 16.39 10.18 25.96
CA THR A 67 16.54 11.05 27.12
C THR A 67 15.57 10.76 28.25
N THR A 68 14.38 10.22 27.97
CA THR A 68 13.32 10.08 28.99
C THR A 68 12.89 8.65 29.28
N GLY A 69 13.11 7.71 28.35
CA GLY A 69 12.57 6.34 28.40
C GLY A 69 11.02 6.29 28.40
N SER A 70 10.35 7.40 28.08
CA SER A 70 8.90 7.55 28.19
C SER A 70 8.19 7.45 26.83
N LEU A 71 7.33 6.45 26.67
CA LEU A 71 6.47 6.31 25.49
C LEU A 71 5.62 7.55 25.24
N TRP A 72 5.12 8.19 26.31
CA TRP A 72 4.30 9.40 26.19
C TRP A 72 5.12 10.59 25.69
N ALA A 73 6.35 10.76 26.18
CA ALA A 73 7.25 11.82 25.69
C ALA A 73 7.61 11.59 24.22
N THR A 74 7.89 10.34 23.83
CA THR A 74 8.17 9.95 22.43
C THR A 74 6.98 10.24 21.51
N LEU A 75 5.77 9.87 21.94
CA LEU A 75 4.54 10.13 21.18
C LEU A 75 4.30 11.63 21.00
N LYS A 76 4.52 12.42 22.09
CA LYS A 76 4.39 13.87 22.04
C LYS A 76 5.43 14.48 21.09
N ALA A 77 6.69 14.05 21.16
CA ALA A 77 7.76 14.54 20.29
C ALA A 77 7.49 14.22 18.80
N ALA A 78 6.97 13.02 18.51
CA ALA A 78 6.53 12.68 17.15
C ALA A 78 5.38 13.57 16.66
N TRP A 79 4.44 13.92 17.54
CA TRP A 79 3.38 14.87 17.21
C TRP A 79 3.91 16.29 17.00
N ASP A 80 4.83 16.73 17.85
CA ASP A 80 5.46 18.05 17.75
C ASP A 80 6.25 18.15 16.41
N GLN A 81 6.95 17.06 15.99
CA GLN A 81 7.59 16.99 14.68
C GLN A 81 6.56 17.11 13.53
N ALA A 82 5.46 16.37 13.61
CA ALA A 82 4.42 16.46 12.59
C ALA A 82 3.80 17.86 12.52
N MET A 83 3.65 18.55 13.63
CA MET A 83 3.14 19.94 13.68
C MET A 83 4.18 20.96 13.20
N TYR A 84 5.46 20.71 13.45
CA TYR A 84 6.53 21.50 12.84
C TYR A 84 6.51 21.39 11.31
N ASP A 85 6.41 20.17 10.77
CA ASP A 85 6.32 19.93 9.34
C ASP A 85 5.04 20.52 8.73
N TYR A 86 3.93 20.50 9.47
CA TYR A 86 2.66 21.14 9.07
C TYR A 86 2.82 22.65 8.86
N GLN A 87 3.68 23.31 9.65
CA GLN A 87 3.94 24.74 9.53
C GLN A 87 5.01 25.06 8.48
N THR A 88 6.02 24.21 8.30
CA THR A 88 7.25 24.54 7.57
C THR A 88 7.46 23.76 6.28
N TRP A 89 6.72 22.67 6.07
CA TRP A 89 6.98 21.79 4.92
C TRP A 89 5.72 21.36 4.17
N GLN A 90 4.78 20.63 4.80
CA GLN A 90 3.57 20.13 4.14
C GLN A 90 2.46 19.79 5.12
N GLY A 91 1.20 19.95 4.65
CA GLY A 91 0.02 19.81 5.49
C GLY A 91 -0.39 18.39 5.88
N THR A 92 0.24 17.34 5.35
CA THR A 92 -0.17 15.94 5.55
C THR A 92 0.19 15.43 6.96
N TYR A 93 -0.47 15.97 7.99
CA TYR A 93 -0.10 15.79 9.40
C TYR A 93 -0.14 14.34 9.88
N VAL A 94 -1.08 13.50 9.38
CA VAL A 94 -1.11 12.08 9.74
C VAL A 94 0.08 11.35 9.11
N ALA A 95 0.44 11.70 7.88
CA ALA A 95 1.58 11.15 7.20
C ALA A 95 2.89 11.48 7.93
N MET A 96 3.09 12.76 8.29
CA MET A 96 4.28 13.20 9.04
C MET A 96 4.34 12.55 10.42
N PHE A 97 3.19 12.40 11.09
CA PHE A 97 3.14 11.68 12.37
C PHE A 97 3.56 10.20 12.21
N VAL A 98 3.11 9.50 11.16
CA VAL A 98 3.51 8.11 10.87
C VAL A 98 5.01 8.02 10.56
N CYS A 99 5.58 9.01 9.87
CA CYS A 99 7.02 9.06 9.63
C CYS A 99 7.81 9.32 10.92
N ALA A 100 7.34 10.16 11.82
CA ALA A 100 8.00 10.49 13.07
C ALA A 100 7.83 9.41 14.14
N PHE A 101 6.61 8.85 14.30
CA PHE A 101 6.32 7.79 15.26
C PHE A 101 6.45 6.42 14.61
N GLN A 102 7.67 5.94 14.46
CA GLN A 102 8.01 4.68 13.83
C GLN A 102 8.83 3.78 14.77
N PRO A 103 8.89 2.47 14.54
CA PRO A 103 9.61 1.55 15.42
C PRO A 103 11.09 1.90 15.63
N MET A 104 11.74 2.47 14.64
CA MET A 104 13.12 2.96 14.69
C MET A 104 13.32 4.03 15.78
N ALA A 105 12.28 4.80 16.17
CA ALA A 105 12.37 5.76 17.25
C ALA A 105 12.83 5.14 18.58
N PHE A 106 12.55 3.85 18.79
CA PHE A 106 12.88 3.10 20.00
C PHE A 106 14.19 2.32 19.85
N SER A 107 14.41 1.70 18.71
CA SER A 107 15.63 0.98 18.37
C SER A 107 15.70 0.70 16.88
N MET A 108 16.89 0.84 16.30
CA MET A 108 17.20 0.44 14.92
C MET A 108 16.80 -1.03 14.66
N ARG A 109 17.01 -1.91 15.65
CA ARG A 109 16.65 -3.33 15.56
C ARG A 109 15.16 -3.59 15.36
N LEU A 110 14.30 -2.59 15.59
CA LEU A 110 12.86 -2.68 15.43
C LEU A 110 12.37 -2.17 14.06
N PHE A 111 13.26 -1.66 13.20
CA PHE A 111 12.87 -1.09 11.91
C PHE A 111 12.06 -2.07 11.05
N TRP A 112 12.39 -3.35 11.10
CA TRP A 112 11.68 -4.40 10.36
C TRP A 112 10.16 -4.45 10.63
N LEU A 113 9.71 -3.94 11.78
CA LEU A 113 8.28 -3.88 12.13
C LEU A 113 7.49 -2.95 11.20
N ALA A 114 8.13 -1.94 10.61
CA ALA A 114 7.47 -1.00 9.72
C ALA A 114 7.03 -1.66 8.40
N PRO A 115 7.92 -2.25 7.57
CA PRO A 115 7.52 -2.95 6.35
C PRO A 115 6.70 -4.21 6.63
N PHE A 116 7.03 -4.97 7.68
CA PHE A 116 6.24 -6.14 8.10
C PHE A 116 4.81 -5.75 8.47
N GLY A 117 4.66 -4.67 9.25
CA GLY A 117 3.36 -4.13 9.65
C GLY A 117 2.56 -3.62 8.46
N ALA A 118 3.20 -2.89 7.53
CA ALA A 118 2.55 -2.38 6.31
C ALA A 118 2.00 -3.52 5.43
N LEU A 119 2.80 -4.55 5.15
CA LEU A 119 2.37 -5.74 4.42
C LEU A 119 1.23 -6.48 5.13
N THR A 120 1.34 -6.64 6.44
CA THR A 120 0.31 -7.30 7.24
C THR A 120 -1.01 -6.52 7.22
N LEU A 121 -0.97 -5.20 7.40
CA LEU A 121 -2.15 -4.33 7.36
C LEU A 121 -2.78 -4.32 5.97
N LEU A 122 -1.98 -4.29 4.90
CA LEU A 122 -2.45 -4.39 3.52
C LEU A 122 -3.19 -5.72 3.30
N ALA A 123 -2.60 -6.84 3.70
CA ALA A 123 -3.20 -8.17 3.57
C ALA A 123 -4.48 -8.32 4.40
N LEU A 124 -4.49 -7.85 5.65
CA LEU A 124 -5.66 -7.93 6.52
C LEU A 124 -6.81 -7.02 6.05
N SER A 125 -6.51 -5.81 5.57
CA SER A 125 -7.54 -4.90 5.05
C SER A 125 -8.13 -5.41 3.74
N ALA A 126 -7.32 -5.99 2.84
CA ALA A 126 -7.78 -6.68 1.64
C ALA A 126 -8.68 -7.88 1.98
N TRP A 127 -8.26 -8.72 2.94
CA TRP A 127 -9.09 -9.82 3.44
C TRP A 127 -10.40 -9.32 4.03
N TYR A 128 -10.36 -8.27 4.85
CA TYR A 128 -11.56 -7.68 5.43
C TYR A 128 -12.53 -7.19 4.37
N LEU A 129 -12.07 -6.40 3.39
CA LEU A 129 -12.88 -5.90 2.27
C LEU A 129 -13.54 -7.06 1.50
N VAL A 130 -12.73 -8.03 1.03
CA VAL A 130 -13.20 -9.17 0.25
C VAL A 130 -14.21 -10.00 1.05
N ARG A 131 -13.95 -10.21 2.34
CA ARG A 131 -14.88 -10.94 3.22
C ARG A 131 -16.22 -10.22 3.36
N GLN A 132 -16.24 -8.87 3.47
CA GLN A 132 -17.50 -8.11 3.51
C GLN A 132 -18.25 -8.21 2.17
N ILE A 133 -17.55 -8.09 1.04
CA ILE A 133 -18.15 -8.28 -0.29
C ILE A 133 -18.77 -9.69 -0.40
N THR A 134 -17.98 -10.71 -0.07
CA THR A 134 -18.42 -12.11 -0.18
C THR A 134 -19.63 -12.39 0.71
N ARG A 135 -19.59 -11.94 1.97
CA ARG A 135 -20.63 -12.23 2.95
C ARG A 135 -21.90 -11.39 2.74
N CYS A 136 -21.73 -10.08 2.53
CA CYS A 136 -22.84 -9.14 2.53
C CYS A 136 -23.48 -8.96 1.15
N VAL A 137 -22.67 -8.99 0.07
CA VAL A 137 -23.15 -8.75 -1.29
C VAL A 137 -23.42 -10.05 -2.04
N LEU A 138 -22.44 -10.98 -2.01
CA LEU A 138 -22.48 -12.20 -2.81
C LEU A 138 -23.18 -13.36 -2.10
N LYS A 139 -23.22 -13.36 -0.77
CA LYS A 139 -23.62 -14.51 0.06
C LYS A 139 -22.87 -15.79 -0.34
N GLY A 140 -21.60 -15.61 -0.74
CA GLY A 140 -20.71 -16.68 -1.19
C GLY A 140 -20.05 -17.43 -0.04
N ASP A 141 -19.41 -18.53 -0.38
CA ASP A 141 -18.65 -19.38 0.55
C ASP A 141 -17.16 -18.93 0.64
N LEU A 142 -16.38 -19.69 1.42
CA LEU A 142 -14.96 -19.45 1.62
C LEU A 142 -14.15 -19.55 0.30
N CYS A 143 -14.56 -20.39 -0.65
CA CYS A 143 -13.89 -20.53 -1.94
C CYS A 143 -13.98 -19.23 -2.77
N VAL A 144 -15.16 -18.61 -2.79
CA VAL A 144 -15.38 -17.31 -3.43
C VAL A 144 -14.53 -16.23 -2.74
N CYS A 145 -14.52 -16.23 -1.40
CA CYS A 145 -13.71 -15.30 -0.61
C CYS A 145 -12.21 -15.46 -0.92
N ALA A 146 -11.70 -16.69 -0.88
CA ALA A 146 -10.29 -16.98 -1.14
C ALA A 146 -9.87 -16.60 -2.58
N ALA A 147 -10.74 -16.87 -3.57
CA ALA A 147 -10.44 -16.50 -4.96
C ALA A 147 -10.40 -14.98 -5.19
N LEU A 148 -11.35 -14.24 -4.63
CA LEU A 148 -11.34 -12.77 -4.67
C LEU A 148 -10.13 -12.18 -3.93
N TYR A 149 -9.78 -12.77 -2.78
CA TYR A 149 -8.62 -12.36 -2.00
C TYR A 149 -7.32 -12.61 -2.75
N ALA A 150 -7.15 -13.80 -3.33
CA ALA A 150 -5.99 -14.13 -4.14
C ALA A 150 -5.87 -13.19 -5.36
N ALA A 151 -6.98 -12.90 -6.04
CA ALA A 151 -6.99 -11.96 -7.16
C ALA A 151 -6.58 -10.54 -6.74
N LEU A 152 -7.14 -10.02 -5.64
CA LEU A 152 -6.78 -8.70 -5.14
C LEU A 152 -5.33 -8.64 -4.69
N MET A 153 -4.86 -9.62 -3.90
CA MET A 153 -3.47 -9.66 -3.43
C MET A 153 -2.47 -9.79 -4.58
N THR A 154 -2.79 -10.56 -5.63
CA THR A 154 -1.94 -10.65 -6.84
C THR A 154 -1.78 -9.27 -7.49
N LEU A 155 -2.87 -8.50 -7.63
CA LEU A 155 -2.79 -7.14 -8.18
C LEU A 155 -2.02 -6.20 -7.24
N LEU A 156 -2.24 -6.30 -5.93
CA LEU A 156 -1.62 -5.40 -4.93
C LEU A 156 -0.15 -5.69 -4.64
N LEU A 157 0.36 -6.89 -4.97
CA LEU A 157 1.75 -7.25 -4.68
C LEU A 157 2.60 -7.38 -5.95
N GLU A 158 2.08 -8.04 -7.02
CA GLU A 158 2.92 -8.40 -8.16
C GLU A 158 2.93 -7.36 -9.28
N TYR A 159 1.88 -6.55 -9.40
CA TYR A 159 1.73 -5.61 -10.52
C TYR A 159 1.83 -4.14 -10.11
N VAL A 160 2.12 -3.86 -8.83
CA VAL A 160 2.25 -2.49 -8.34
C VAL A 160 3.58 -1.90 -8.79
N PRO A 161 3.58 -0.78 -9.53
CA PRO A 161 4.81 -0.03 -9.79
C PRO A 161 5.42 0.46 -8.47
N GLY A 162 6.74 0.35 -8.32
CA GLY A 162 7.44 0.91 -7.17
C GLY A 162 7.03 0.37 -5.79
N ILE A 163 6.59 -0.89 -5.71
CA ILE A 163 6.21 -1.52 -4.42
C ILE A 163 7.33 -1.43 -3.38
N ARG A 164 8.58 -1.43 -3.81
CA ARG A 164 9.77 -1.28 -2.97
C ARG A 164 9.72 -0.01 -2.12
N GLU A 165 9.34 1.13 -2.70
CA GLU A 165 9.18 2.38 -1.95
C GLU A 165 7.98 2.33 -1.01
N LEU A 166 6.85 1.81 -1.49
CA LEU A 166 5.60 1.77 -0.73
C LEU A 166 5.66 0.92 0.54
N ILE A 167 6.55 -0.08 0.58
CA ILE A 167 6.60 -1.07 1.65
C ILE A 167 7.87 -0.95 2.48
N TYR A 168 9.04 -0.80 1.84
CA TYR A 168 10.33 -0.88 2.52
C TYR A 168 10.98 0.48 2.78
N TRP A 169 10.35 1.56 2.38
CA TRP A 169 10.76 2.92 2.74
C TRP A 169 9.74 3.52 3.71
N GLN A 170 10.16 3.72 4.95
CA GLN A 170 9.24 4.19 6.01
C GLN A 170 8.58 5.52 5.67
N SER A 171 9.33 6.45 5.09
CA SER A 171 8.80 7.75 4.67
C SER A 171 7.81 7.67 3.50
N ALA A 172 7.66 6.51 2.86
CA ALA A 172 6.68 6.27 1.80
C ALA A 172 5.56 5.26 2.18
N ILE A 173 5.69 4.51 3.28
CA ILE A 173 4.66 3.56 3.78
C ILE A 173 3.28 4.20 3.92
N GLN A 174 3.21 5.48 4.24
CA GLN A 174 1.99 6.27 4.35
C GLN A 174 1.11 6.24 3.09
N TYR A 175 1.70 6.06 1.90
CA TYR A 175 0.95 5.91 0.65
C TYR A 175 0.22 4.57 0.61
N ALA A 176 0.85 3.47 1.02
CA ALA A 176 0.20 2.16 1.16
C ALA A 176 -0.87 2.17 2.26
N LEU A 177 -0.63 2.86 3.39
CA LEU A 177 -1.62 3.03 4.46
C LEU A 177 -2.87 3.76 3.99
N SER A 178 -2.76 4.67 3.01
CA SER A 178 -3.93 5.32 2.42
C SER A 178 -4.85 4.29 1.73
N VAL A 179 -4.28 3.31 1.02
CA VAL A 179 -5.05 2.21 0.39
C VAL A 179 -5.68 1.30 1.46
N VAL A 180 -4.96 1.03 2.54
CA VAL A 180 -5.49 0.29 3.70
C VAL A 180 -6.73 0.99 4.25
N MET A 181 -6.69 2.32 4.45
CA MET A 181 -7.84 3.09 4.93
C MET A 181 -9.03 3.03 3.95
N VAL A 182 -8.77 3.13 2.64
CA VAL A 182 -9.82 2.98 1.60
C VAL A 182 -10.47 1.60 1.69
N MET A 183 -9.69 0.52 1.78
CA MET A 183 -10.24 -0.84 1.87
C MET A 183 -11.05 -1.07 3.16
N LEU A 184 -10.58 -0.56 4.28
CA LEU A 184 -11.30 -0.64 5.56
C LEU A 184 -12.62 0.13 5.51
N LEU A 185 -12.61 1.36 4.98
CA LEU A 185 -13.81 2.19 4.82
C LEU A 185 -14.84 1.52 3.90
N CYS A 186 -14.42 1.02 2.74
CA CYS A 186 -15.30 0.28 1.84
C CYS A 186 -15.94 -0.93 2.55
N GLY A 187 -15.13 -1.74 3.25
CA GLY A 187 -15.63 -2.91 3.98
C GLY A 187 -16.60 -2.55 5.12
N LEU A 188 -16.31 -1.49 5.88
CA LEU A 188 -17.19 -0.99 6.95
C LEU A 188 -18.54 -0.50 6.40
N LEU A 189 -18.54 0.29 5.33
CA LEU A 189 -19.76 0.81 4.71
C LEU A 189 -20.60 -0.31 4.09
N ILE A 190 -20.00 -1.30 3.43
CA ILE A 190 -20.69 -2.49 2.92
C ILE A 190 -21.37 -3.23 4.06
N ARG A 191 -20.67 -3.43 5.16
CA ARG A 191 -21.22 -4.13 6.33
C ARG A 191 -22.36 -3.36 7.00
N LEU A 192 -22.21 -2.05 7.18
CA LEU A 192 -23.25 -1.19 7.76
C LEU A 192 -24.50 -1.09 6.87
N HIS A 193 -24.31 -1.19 5.56
CA HIS A 193 -25.43 -1.23 4.61
C HIS A 193 -26.23 -2.53 4.68
N ALA A 194 -25.54 -3.66 4.83
CA ALA A 194 -26.15 -4.99 4.69
C ALA A 194 -26.70 -5.55 6.01
N GLU A 195 -26.13 -5.19 7.15
CA GLU A 195 -26.51 -5.74 8.46
C GLU A 195 -27.26 -4.71 9.30
N SER A 196 -28.46 -5.07 9.77
CA SER A 196 -29.13 -4.37 10.87
C SER A 196 -28.34 -4.63 12.15
N ALA A 197 -27.35 -3.79 12.44
CA ALA A 197 -26.48 -3.94 13.60
C ALA A 197 -27.21 -3.58 14.90
N ARG A 198 -26.85 -4.24 16.01
CA ARG A 198 -27.21 -3.74 17.35
C ARG A 198 -26.68 -2.30 17.51
N PRO A 199 -27.39 -1.41 18.24
CA PRO A 199 -27.00 0.01 18.35
C PRO A 199 -25.53 0.22 18.72
N ALA A 200 -25.00 -0.51 19.69
CA ALA A 200 -23.61 -0.44 20.09
C ALA A 200 -22.63 -0.81 18.96
N ALA A 201 -22.92 -1.89 18.20
CA ALA A 201 -22.09 -2.31 17.08
C ALA A 201 -22.13 -1.30 15.92
N TYR A 202 -23.26 -0.65 15.69
CA TYR A 202 -23.39 0.43 14.73
C TYR A 202 -22.50 1.63 15.11
N VAL A 203 -22.58 2.07 16.37
CA VAL A 203 -21.77 3.20 16.89
C VAL A 203 -20.28 2.90 16.74
N TRP A 204 -19.82 1.72 17.19
CA TRP A 204 -18.40 1.35 17.07
C TRP A 204 -17.91 1.30 15.62
N ARG A 205 -18.71 0.76 14.72
CA ARG A 205 -18.34 0.72 13.28
C ARG A 205 -18.32 2.11 12.66
N THR A 206 -19.23 2.99 13.08
CA THR A 206 -19.25 4.38 12.64
C THR A 206 -18.05 5.14 13.18
N ALA A 207 -17.68 4.96 14.46
CA ALA A 207 -16.51 5.56 15.07
C ALA A 207 -15.21 5.06 14.39
N ALA A 208 -15.08 3.77 14.13
CA ALA A 208 -13.96 3.21 13.37
C ALA A 208 -13.89 3.78 11.95
N GLY A 209 -15.06 3.92 11.29
CA GLY A 209 -15.14 4.56 9.96
C GLY A 209 -14.73 6.03 9.99
N LEU A 210 -15.15 6.78 11.00
CA LEU A 210 -14.72 8.18 11.19
C LEU A 210 -13.21 8.28 11.40
N LEU A 211 -12.64 7.42 12.25
CA LEU A 211 -11.19 7.40 12.51
C LEU A 211 -10.40 7.10 11.23
N CYS A 212 -10.80 6.06 10.48
CA CYS A 212 -10.18 5.75 9.18
C CYS A 212 -10.33 6.89 8.17
N ALA A 213 -11.47 7.58 8.16
CA ALA A 213 -11.74 8.68 7.23
C ALA A 213 -10.90 9.93 7.57
N VAL A 214 -10.78 10.28 8.86
CA VAL A 214 -9.91 11.36 9.32
C VAL A 214 -8.44 11.04 9.03
N ALA A 215 -8.02 9.80 9.30
CA ALA A 215 -6.67 9.35 8.94
C ALA A 215 -6.42 9.48 7.44
N LEU A 216 -7.34 8.99 6.59
CA LEU A 216 -7.22 9.08 5.13
C LEU A 216 -7.10 10.53 4.64
N GLY A 217 -7.88 11.45 5.20
CA GLY A 217 -7.82 12.87 4.84
C GLY A 217 -6.50 13.56 5.23
N GLY A 218 -5.81 13.06 6.28
CA GLY A 218 -4.51 13.56 6.75
C GLY A 218 -3.29 12.84 6.16
N LEU A 219 -3.50 11.77 5.36
CA LEU A 219 -2.50 11.01 4.63
C LEU A 219 -2.15 11.71 3.28
N PRO A 220 -1.27 11.15 2.41
CA PRO A 220 -0.86 11.81 1.18
C PRO A 220 -2.01 12.26 0.28
N TYR A 221 -1.90 13.46 -0.27
CA TYR A 221 -2.92 14.14 -1.06
C TYR A 221 -3.61 13.32 -2.14
N PRO A 222 -2.91 12.44 -2.93
CA PRO A 222 -3.54 11.72 -4.02
C PRO A 222 -4.74 10.90 -3.55
N LEU A 223 -4.54 10.04 -2.54
CA LEU A 223 -5.61 9.17 -2.05
C LEU A 223 -6.53 9.87 -1.06
N ALA A 224 -6.08 10.93 -0.39
CA ALA A 224 -6.94 11.75 0.45
C ALA A 224 -8.06 12.42 -0.38
N LEU A 225 -7.73 13.01 -1.53
CA LEU A 225 -8.72 13.63 -2.43
C LEU A 225 -9.62 12.59 -3.10
N GLY A 226 -9.03 11.55 -3.71
CA GLY A 226 -9.79 10.48 -4.34
C GLY A 226 -10.69 9.75 -3.34
N GLY A 227 -10.19 9.47 -2.14
CA GLY A 227 -10.95 8.85 -1.05
C GLY A 227 -12.09 9.72 -0.55
N ALA A 228 -11.87 11.03 -0.35
CA ALA A 228 -12.93 11.98 0.02
C ALA A 228 -14.02 12.04 -1.05
N MET A 229 -13.64 12.08 -2.34
CA MET A 229 -14.59 12.01 -3.45
C MET A 229 -15.37 10.70 -3.47
N GLY A 230 -14.70 9.56 -3.28
CA GLY A 230 -15.36 8.25 -3.16
C GLY A 230 -16.34 8.19 -1.99
N LEU A 231 -15.98 8.75 -0.84
CA LEU A 231 -16.87 8.86 0.33
C LEU A 231 -18.05 9.80 0.07
N ALA A 232 -17.85 10.92 -0.65
CA ALA A 232 -18.93 11.82 -1.04
C ALA A 232 -19.97 11.10 -1.91
N LEU A 233 -19.50 10.35 -2.94
CA LEU A 233 -20.36 9.55 -3.80
C LEU A 233 -21.09 8.44 -3.02
N ALA A 234 -20.41 7.76 -2.10
CA ALA A 234 -21.00 6.75 -1.24
C ALA A 234 -22.04 7.35 -0.29
N ALA A 235 -21.76 8.50 0.32
CA ALA A 235 -22.69 9.20 1.19
C ALA A 235 -23.94 9.66 0.41
N ALA A 236 -23.76 10.30 -0.74
CA ALA A 236 -24.86 10.70 -1.62
C ALA A 236 -25.74 9.52 -2.02
N TRP A 237 -25.13 8.40 -2.44
CA TRP A 237 -25.86 7.18 -2.77
C TRP A 237 -26.60 6.59 -1.57
N CYS A 238 -25.95 6.52 -0.39
CA CYS A 238 -26.56 6.02 0.84
C CYS A 238 -27.75 6.88 1.29
N VAL A 239 -27.65 8.19 1.19
CA VAL A 239 -28.75 9.12 1.51
C VAL A 239 -29.89 8.95 0.50
N TRP A 240 -29.59 8.98 -0.80
CA TRP A 240 -30.59 8.81 -1.86
C TRP A 240 -31.37 7.49 -1.74
N ARG A 241 -30.64 6.39 -1.45
CA ARG A 241 -31.23 5.05 -1.28
C ARG A 241 -31.81 4.79 0.11
N ARG A 242 -31.76 5.77 1.01
CA ARG A 242 -32.17 5.64 2.43
C ARG A 242 -31.50 4.42 3.12
N SER A 243 -30.22 4.19 2.78
CA SER A 243 -29.43 3.09 3.32
C SER A 243 -29.34 3.14 4.86
N PRO A 244 -29.32 2.01 5.57
CA PRO A 244 -28.95 1.97 6.99
C PRO A 244 -27.60 2.62 7.29
N ALA A 245 -26.64 2.56 6.34
CA ALA A 245 -25.30 3.16 6.47
C ALA A 245 -25.26 4.67 6.23
N ARG A 246 -26.39 5.36 5.91
CA ARG A 246 -26.39 6.75 5.46
C ARG A 246 -25.72 7.72 6.44
N ILE A 247 -25.99 7.58 7.73
CA ILE A 247 -25.42 8.45 8.77
C ILE A 247 -23.92 8.20 8.88
N ALA A 248 -23.51 6.95 8.95
CA ALA A 248 -22.09 6.58 8.99
C ALA A 248 -21.31 7.04 7.75
N ALA A 249 -21.92 6.94 6.55
CA ALA A 249 -21.29 7.40 5.32
C ALA A 249 -21.13 8.94 5.29
N VAL A 250 -22.13 9.69 5.77
CA VAL A 250 -22.05 11.15 5.87
C VAL A 250 -21.01 11.56 6.91
N ILE A 251 -20.96 10.91 8.08
CA ILE A 251 -19.95 11.15 9.11
C ILE A 251 -18.54 10.86 8.59
N ALA A 252 -18.34 9.75 7.89
CA ALA A 252 -17.05 9.41 7.30
C ALA A 252 -16.64 10.43 6.23
N PHE A 253 -17.55 10.82 5.34
CA PHE A 253 -17.28 11.88 4.36
C PHE A 253 -16.91 13.21 5.03
N ALA A 254 -17.69 13.65 6.02
CA ALA A 254 -17.42 14.88 6.74
C ALA A 254 -16.04 14.83 7.45
N GLY A 255 -15.71 13.71 8.08
CA GLY A 255 -14.40 13.50 8.71
C GLY A 255 -13.24 13.58 7.72
N ALA A 256 -13.34 12.89 6.57
CA ALA A 256 -12.33 12.94 5.53
C ALA A 256 -12.20 14.35 4.91
N ALA A 257 -13.34 15.02 4.64
CA ALA A 257 -13.34 16.34 4.03
C ALA A 257 -12.75 17.41 4.97
N LEU A 258 -13.10 17.39 6.25
CA LEU A 258 -12.54 18.32 7.25
C LEU A 258 -11.04 18.07 7.47
N SER A 259 -10.61 16.81 7.53
CA SER A 259 -9.20 16.45 7.62
C SER A 259 -8.42 16.89 6.38
N LEU A 260 -8.95 16.63 5.18
CA LEU A 260 -8.34 17.09 3.93
C LEU A 260 -8.30 18.63 3.85
N LEU A 261 -9.36 19.32 4.31
CA LEU A 261 -9.36 20.77 4.36
C LEU A 261 -8.24 21.29 5.28
N ALA A 262 -8.07 20.68 6.47
CA ALA A 262 -6.95 21.01 7.35
C ALA A 262 -5.59 20.83 6.65
N VAL A 263 -5.43 19.76 5.89
CA VAL A 263 -4.22 19.51 5.09
C VAL A 263 -4.00 20.60 4.02
N VAL A 264 -5.05 20.99 3.30
CA VAL A 264 -4.94 21.98 2.21
C VAL A 264 -4.60 23.38 2.71
N VAL A 265 -5.15 23.80 3.86
CA VAL A 265 -4.91 25.15 4.42
C VAL A 265 -3.62 25.27 5.23
N ALA A 266 -2.82 24.20 5.33
CA ALA A 266 -1.58 24.19 6.11
C ALA A 266 -0.56 25.22 5.59
N PRO A 267 0.05 26.02 6.49
CA PRO A 267 1.06 27.02 6.08
C PRO A 267 2.26 26.39 5.37
N GLY A 268 2.69 25.21 5.78
CA GLY A 268 3.81 24.48 5.17
C GLY A 268 3.65 24.22 3.68
N ASN A 269 2.44 24.13 3.17
CA ASN A 269 2.20 23.96 1.73
C ASN A 269 2.72 25.13 0.91
N ALA A 270 2.51 26.37 1.39
CA ALA A 270 3.02 27.57 0.72
C ALA A 270 4.56 27.61 0.77
N VAL A 271 5.15 27.24 1.91
CA VAL A 271 6.62 27.16 2.06
C VAL A 271 7.20 26.14 1.08
N ARG A 272 6.61 24.95 1.02
CA ARG A 272 7.04 23.89 0.09
C ARG A 272 6.87 24.32 -1.36
N GLN A 273 5.74 24.93 -1.71
CA GLN A 273 5.47 25.39 -3.07
C GLN A 273 6.50 26.43 -3.53
N GLY A 274 6.93 27.34 -2.64
CA GLY A 274 7.99 28.30 -2.93
C GLY A 274 9.37 27.67 -3.22
N ARG A 275 9.61 26.44 -2.73
CA ARG A 275 10.87 25.69 -3.00
C ARG A 275 10.78 24.82 -4.26
N VAL A 276 9.60 24.30 -4.57
CA VAL A 276 9.40 23.33 -5.68
C VAL A 276 9.14 24.05 -7.02
N GLY A 277 8.63 25.28 -6.98
CA GLY A 277 8.28 26.07 -8.16
C GLY A 277 6.81 26.43 -8.24
N GLU A 278 6.37 26.97 -9.38
CA GLU A 278 4.99 27.40 -9.57
C GLU A 278 4.03 26.21 -9.74
N SER A 279 2.87 26.29 -9.11
CA SER A 279 1.80 25.30 -9.28
C SER A 279 1.13 25.49 -10.65
N MET A 280 0.65 24.37 -11.21
CA MET A 280 -0.15 24.40 -12.44
C MET A 280 -1.51 25.06 -12.20
N HIS A 281 -2.05 25.73 -13.25
CA HIS A 281 -3.41 26.25 -13.17
C HIS A 281 -4.42 25.13 -12.85
N PRO A 282 -5.35 25.30 -11.89
CA PRO A 282 -6.22 24.22 -11.41
C PRO A 282 -7.01 23.49 -12.49
N VAL A 283 -7.55 24.24 -13.47
CA VAL A 283 -8.32 23.63 -14.58
C VAL A 283 -7.40 22.80 -15.48
N ALA A 284 -6.19 23.27 -15.76
CA ALA A 284 -5.20 22.50 -16.53
C ALA A 284 -4.82 21.22 -15.79
N ALA A 285 -4.58 21.30 -14.48
CA ALA A 285 -4.28 20.13 -13.64
C ALA A 285 -5.39 19.09 -13.69
N ILE A 286 -6.68 19.49 -13.64
CA ILE A 286 -7.81 18.57 -13.77
C ILE A 286 -7.83 17.92 -15.16
N VAL A 287 -7.62 18.69 -16.24
CA VAL A 287 -7.62 18.15 -17.61
C VAL A 287 -6.48 17.14 -17.78
N HIS A 288 -5.27 17.51 -17.38
CA HIS A 288 -4.10 16.60 -17.42
C HIS A 288 -4.34 15.35 -16.57
N SER A 289 -4.93 15.49 -15.40
CA SER A 289 -5.25 14.34 -14.53
C SER A 289 -6.18 13.33 -15.19
N VAL A 290 -7.17 13.80 -15.95
CA VAL A 290 -8.07 12.92 -16.71
C VAL A 290 -7.30 12.22 -17.83
N VAL A 291 -6.44 12.93 -18.57
CA VAL A 291 -5.66 12.38 -19.69
C VAL A 291 -4.65 11.35 -19.18
N GLU A 292 -3.87 11.70 -18.16
CA GLU A 292 -2.87 10.80 -17.58
C GLU A 292 -3.51 9.58 -16.91
N CYS A 293 -4.63 9.77 -16.20
CA CYS A 293 -5.40 8.65 -15.64
C CYS A 293 -5.90 7.69 -16.74
N LEU A 294 -6.35 8.22 -17.88
CA LEU A 294 -6.78 7.40 -19.02
C LEU A 294 -5.60 6.62 -19.60
N GLY A 295 -4.45 7.28 -19.79
CA GLY A 295 -3.19 6.65 -20.25
C GLY A 295 -2.78 5.50 -19.33
N CYS A 296 -2.62 5.77 -18.03
CA CYS A 296 -2.26 4.77 -17.02
C CYS A 296 -3.28 3.61 -16.95
N THR A 297 -4.58 3.91 -17.01
CA THR A 297 -5.63 2.87 -17.02
C THR A 297 -5.47 1.95 -18.24
N GLY A 298 -5.11 2.49 -19.41
CA GLY A 298 -4.81 1.72 -20.62
C GLY A 298 -3.58 0.83 -20.46
N GLU A 299 -2.50 1.36 -19.89
CA GLU A 299 -1.26 0.62 -19.62
C GLU A 299 -1.47 -0.50 -18.59
N TRP A 300 -2.26 -0.23 -17.53
CA TRP A 300 -2.55 -1.20 -16.47
C TRP A 300 -3.54 -2.27 -16.87
N PHE A 301 -4.28 -2.06 -17.97
CA PHE A 301 -5.18 -3.07 -18.51
C PHE A 301 -4.38 -4.11 -19.31
N GLY A 302 -4.11 -5.24 -18.66
CA GLY A 302 -3.23 -6.26 -19.23
C GLY A 302 -3.79 -7.69 -19.11
N PRO A 303 -2.99 -8.68 -19.57
CA PRO A 303 -3.35 -10.10 -19.58
C PRO A 303 -3.77 -10.63 -18.20
N GLN A 304 -3.20 -10.07 -17.12
CA GLN A 304 -3.52 -10.42 -15.74
C GLN A 304 -5.01 -10.26 -15.42
N LEU A 305 -5.65 -9.20 -15.88
CA LEU A 305 -7.09 -8.99 -15.64
C LEU A 305 -7.95 -10.00 -16.39
N ILE A 306 -7.54 -10.39 -17.60
CA ILE A 306 -8.20 -11.45 -18.38
C ILE A 306 -8.05 -12.77 -17.63
N GLY A 307 -6.84 -13.12 -17.19
CA GLY A 307 -6.55 -14.34 -16.45
C GLY A 307 -7.37 -14.46 -15.17
N LEU A 308 -7.39 -13.41 -14.35
CA LEU A 308 -8.20 -13.37 -13.13
C LEU A 308 -9.70 -13.50 -13.42
N THR A 309 -10.19 -12.84 -14.49
CA THR A 309 -11.60 -12.93 -14.90
C THR A 309 -12.00 -14.34 -15.28
N LEU A 310 -11.13 -15.10 -15.96
CA LEU A 310 -11.39 -16.51 -16.34
C LEU A 310 -11.67 -17.41 -15.13
N ILE A 311 -11.05 -17.13 -13.97
CA ILE A 311 -11.28 -17.88 -12.74
C ILE A 311 -12.47 -17.31 -11.97
N LEU A 312 -12.56 -15.99 -11.85
CA LEU A 312 -13.60 -15.34 -11.06
C LEU A 312 -14.98 -15.48 -11.69
N ALA A 313 -15.10 -15.41 -13.04
CA ALA A 313 -16.39 -15.45 -13.69
C ALA A 313 -17.21 -16.72 -13.37
N PRO A 314 -16.68 -17.95 -13.53
CA PRO A 314 -17.45 -19.16 -13.20
C PRO A 314 -17.71 -19.31 -11.68
N LEU A 315 -16.84 -18.77 -10.81
CA LEU A 315 -17.03 -18.83 -9.36
C LEU A 315 -18.10 -17.85 -8.86
N LEU A 316 -18.12 -16.66 -9.44
CA LEU A 316 -18.98 -15.55 -8.99
C LEU A 316 -20.36 -15.58 -9.67
N TRP A 317 -20.54 -16.29 -10.79
CA TRP A 317 -21.77 -16.22 -11.59
C TRP A 317 -23.02 -16.53 -10.76
N GLN A 318 -23.04 -17.66 -10.07
CA GLN A 318 -24.20 -18.06 -9.30
C GLN A 318 -24.44 -17.17 -8.06
N PRO A 319 -23.43 -16.84 -7.24
CA PRO A 319 -23.56 -15.83 -6.18
C PRO A 319 -24.11 -14.49 -6.67
N LEU A 320 -23.61 -13.98 -7.80
CA LEU A 320 -24.05 -12.70 -8.36
C LEU A 320 -25.48 -12.74 -8.90
N LYS A 321 -25.84 -13.83 -9.57
CA LYS A 321 -27.21 -14.06 -10.05
C LYS A 321 -28.23 -14.02 -8.91
N ASN A 322 -27.87 -14.59 -7.77
CA ASN A 322 -28.72 -14.73 -6.58
C ASN A 322 -28.57 -13.57 -5.58
N SER A 323 -27.69 -12.60 -5.87
CA SER A 323 -27.45 -11.44 -4.99
C SER A 323 -28.71 -10.59 -4.83
N ALA A 324 -28.93 -10.10 -3.61
CA ALA A 324 -29.99 -9.14 -3.34
C ALA A 324 -29.71 -7.75 -3.97
N LEU A 325 -28.41 -7.46 -4.22
CA LEU A 325 -28.02 -6.24 -4.90
C LEU A 325 -28.44 -6.29 -6.38
N ARG A 326 -29.19 -5.29 -6.81
CA ARG A 326 -29.56 -5.13 -8.21
C ARG A 326 -28.47 -4.37 -8.96
N PHE A 327 -27.70 -5.09 -9.77
CA PHE A 327 -26.63 -4.50 -10.59
C PHE A 327 -27.25 -3.81 -11.82
N ARG A 328 -27.40 -2.49 -11.75
CA ARG A 328 -28.00 -1.67 -12.83
C ARG A 328 -26.98 -0.65 -13.35
N ASN A 329 -27.02 -0.41 -14.66
CA ASN A 329 -26.22 0.65 -15.29
C ASN A 329 -24.73 0.62 -14.90
N PRO A 330 -23.99 -0.47 -15.18
CA PRO A 330 -22.60 -0.63 -14.75
C PRO A 330 -21.68 0.48 -15.30
N GLY A 331 -22.02 1.09 -16.44
CA GLY A 331 -21.26 2.21 -17.01
C GLY A 331 -21.14 3.41 -16.06
N TRP A 332 -22.18 3.73 -15.29
CA TRP A 332 -22.09 4.79 -14.27
C TRP A 332 -21.12 4.44 -13.15
N ILE A 333 -21.09 3.17 -12.72
CA ILE A 333 -20.14 2.73 -11.69
C ILE A 333 -18.70 2.86 -12.21
N SER A 334 -18.46 2.47 -13.47
CA SER A 334 -17.15 2.65 -14.10
C SER A 334 -16.78 4.13 -14.25
N LEU A 335 -17.71 4.98 -14.65
CA LEU A 335 -17.47 6.42 -14.77
C LEU A 335 -17.14 7.07 -13.42
N PHE A 336 -17.87 6.73 -12.36
CA PHE A 336 -17.59 7.24 -11.01
C PHE A 336 -16.27 6.70 -10.46
N SER A 337 -15.96 5.41 -10.69
CA SER A 337 -14.67 4.81 -10.32
C SER A 337 -13.51 5.51 -11.03
N PHE A 338 -13.66 5.76 -12.33
CA PHE A 338 -12.69 6.53 -13.12
C PHE A 338 -12.54 7.96 -12.56
N GLY A 339 -13.64 8.64 -12.23
CA GLY A 339 -13.61 9.98 -11.63
C GLY A 339 -12.87 10.01 -10.28
N VAL A 340 -13.07 9.00 -9.42
CA VAL A 340 -12.35 8.86 -8.15
C VAL A 340 -10.85 8.66 -8.40
N LEU A 341 -10.49 7.81 -9.36
CA LEU A 341 -9.10 7.58 -9.73
C LEU A 341 -8.46 8.84 -10.32
N ALA A 342 -9.12 9.49 -11.29
CA ALA A 342 -8.64 10.72 -11.91
C ALA A 342 -8.46 11.86 -10.90
N ALA A 343 -9.36 11.99 -9.92
CA ALA A 343 -9.22 12.95 -8.83
C ALA A 343 -7.93 12.72 -8.01
N SER A 344 -7.48 11.47 -7.89
CA SER A 344 -6.23 11.13 -7.18
C SER A 344 -4.97 11.58 -7.94
N PHE A 345 -5.04 11.81 -9.25
CA PHE A 345 -3.94 12.37 -10.05
C PHE A 345 -3.83 13.91 -9.91
N VAL A 346 -4.91 14.60 -9.49
CA VAL A 346 -4.93 16.08 -9.45
C VAL A 346 -3.85 16.66 -8.53
N PRO A 347 -3.68 16.22 -7.26
CA PRO A 347 -2.77 16.88 -6.35
C PRO A 347 -1.30 16.87 -6.79
N PRO A 348 -0.69 15.75 -7.21
CA PRO A 348 0.69 15.77 -7.67
C PRO A 348 0.86 16.61 -8.94
N ILE A 349 -0.03 16.50 -9.92
CA ILE A 349 0.04 17.25 -11.17
C ILE A 349 -0.12 18.75 -10.91
N PHE A 350 -1.02 19.14 -10.02
CA PHE A 350 -1.22 20.53 -9.62
C PHE A 350 0.03 21.11 -8.97
N ALA A 351 0.65 20.38 -8.03
CA ALA A 351 1.72 20.91 -7.20
C ALA A 351 3.08 21.02 -7.95
N THR A 352 3.41 20.06 -8.82
CA THR A 352 4.76 19.90 -9.37
C THR A 352 4.81 19.59 -10.87
N GLY A 353 3.67 19.62 -11.56
CA GLY A 353 3.60 19.42 -13.00
C GLY A 353 3.20 18.01 -13.43
N VAL A 354 3.09 17.80 -14.75
CA VAL A 354 2.45 16.61 -15.33
C VAL A 354 3.13 15.31 -14.94
N ASP A 355 4.47 15.27 -14.88
CA ASP A 355 5.21 14.03 -14.63
C ASP A 355 5.32 13.64 -13.15
N SER A 356 4.84 14.47 -12.25
CA SER A 356 5.00 14.28 -10.80
C SER A 356 4.33 13.02 -10.23
N TYR A 357 3.26 12.55 -10.87
CA TYR A 357 2.60 11.30 -10.47
C TYR A 357 3.44 10.04 -10.78
N ARG A 358 4.48 10.16 -11.62
CA ARG A 358 5.35 9.04 -12.03
C ARG A 358 6.34 8.61 -10.96
N LEU A 359 6.47 9.36 -9.86
CA LEU A 359 7.24 8.90 -8.71
C LEU A 359 6.68 7.56 -8.20
N ASP A 360 7.56 6.58 -8.02
CA ASP A 360 7.21 5.18 -7.70
C ASP A 360 6.17 5.06 -6.57
N ARG A 361 6.33 5.80 -5.48
CA ARG A 361 5.40 5.81 -4.35
C ARG A 361 4.02 6.37 -4.68
N ILE A 362 3.95 7.38 -5.55
CA ILE A 362 2.68 7.98 -5.98
C ILE A 362 2.01 7.04 -6.98
N LEU A 363 2.71 6.68 -8.05
CA LEU A 363 2.20 5.81 -9.11
C LEU A 363 1.72 4.46 -8.55
N GLY A 364 2.51 3.87 -7.65
CA GLY A 364 2.14 2.62 -7.00
C GLY A 364 0.88 2.73 -6.14
N SER A 365 0.71 3.82 -5.39
CA SER A 365 -0.51 4.05 -4.60
C SER A 365 -1.75 4.25 -5.48
N LEU A 366 -1.61 4.96 -6.61
CA LEU A 366 -2.66 5.13 -7.62
C LEU A 366 -3.03 3.78 -8.27
N TYR A 367 -2.02 2.94 -8.58
CA TYR A 367 -2.25 1.60 -9.07
C TYR A 367 -2.97 0.71 -8.05
N MET A 368 -2.59 0.76 -6.77
CA MET A 368 -3.28 0.00 -5.72
C MET A 368 -4.76 0.42 -5.61
N LEU A 369 -5.06 1.73 -5.70
CA LEU A 369 -6.43 2.22 -5.77
C LEU A 369 -7.15 1.68 -7.02
N TYR A 370 -6.50 1.73 -8.19
CA TYR A 370 -7.01 1.15 -9.43
C TYR A 370 -7.34 -0.33 -9.26
N ALA A 371 -6.47 -1.14 -8.65
CA ALA A 371 -6.69 -2.56 -8.42
C ALA A 371 -7.96 -2.83 -7.59
N VAL A 372 -8.19 -2.05 -6.53
CA VAL A 372 -9.42 -2.12 -5.73
C VAL A 372 -10.64 -1.75 -6.57
N LEU A 373 -10.58 -0.64 -7.31
CA LEU A 373 -11.69 -0.16 -8.14
C LEU A 373 -12.00 -1.12 -9.30
N VAL A 374 -10.97 -1.68 -9.95
CA VAL A 374 -11.14 -2.67 -11.03
C VAL A 374 -11.81 -3.93 -10.50
N LEU A 375 -11.41 -4.46 -9.35
CA LEU A 375 -12.06 -5.62 -8.76
C LEU A 375 -13.54 -5.35 -8.46
N LEU A 376 -13.87 -4.18 -7.89
CA LEU A 376 -15.25 -3.79 -7.63
C LEU A 376 -16.07 -3.63 -8.93
N ASN A 377 -15.47 -3.03 -9.95
CA ASN A 377 -16.10 -2.89 -11.28
C ASN A 377 -16.32 -4.26 -11.93
N LEU A 378 -15.33 -5.16 -11.88
CA LEU A 378 -15.44 -6.50 -12.41
C LEU A 378 -16.61 -7.26 -11.77
N ILE A 379 -16.72 -7.22 -10.44
CA ILE A 379 -17.84 -7.83 -9.69
C ILE A 379 -19.17 -7.21 -10.15
N TYR A 380 -19.23 -5.88 -10.33
CA TYR A 380 -20.46 -5.19 -10.70
C TYR A 380 -20.90 -5.51 -12.13
N TRP A 381 -19.97 -5.49 -13.11
CA TRP A 381 -20.25 -5.86 -14.50
C TRP A 381 -20.68 -7.33 -14.64
N MET A 382 -19.99 -8.23 -13.94
CA MET A 382 -20.37 -9.64 -13.91
C MET A 382 -21.74 -9.84 -13.26
N GLY A 383 -22.06 -9.09 -12.20
CA GLY A 383 -23.37 -9.11 -11.55
C GLY A 383 -24.49 -8.67 -12.48
N TRP A 384 -24.26 -7.57 -13.20
CA TRP A 384 -25.19 -7.08 -14.22
C TRP A 384 -25.42 -8.14 -15.32
N LEU A 385 -24.35 -8.74 -15.84
CA LEU A 385 -24.43 -9.77 -16.86
C LEU A 385 -25.15 -11.02 -16.38
N ALA A 386 -24.81 -11.50 -15.16
CA ALA A 386 -25.42 -12.69 -14.56
C ALA A 386 -26.92 -12.52 -14.30
N GLN A 387 -27.35 -11.34 -13.83
CA GLN A 387 -28.76 -11.05 -13.59
C GLN A 387 -29.53 -10.84 -14.91
N ARG A 388 -28.92 -10.23 -15.94
CA ARG A 388 -29.55 -10.01 -17.24
C ARG A 388 -29.71 -11.32 -18.02
N ARG A 389 -28.75 -12.26 -17.88
CA ARG A 389 -28.76 -13.57 -18.51
C ARG A 389 -29.28 -14.67 -17.58
N ALA A 390 -30.17 -14.33 -16.66
CA ALA A 390 -30.68 -15.27 -15.64
C ALA A 390 -31.35 -16.53 -16.21
N ALA A 391 -31.92 -16.47 -17.43
CA ALA A 391 -32.52 -17.61 -18.13
C ALA A 391 -31.47 -18.58 -18.72
N HIS A 392 -30.20 -18.18 -18.86
CA HIS A 392 -29.18 -19.05 -19.42
C HIS A 392 -28.56 -19.92 -18.34
N ALA A 393 -28.06 -21.10 -18.74
CA ALA A 393 -27.34 -21.99 -17.85
C ALA A 393 -26.10 -21.28 -17.27
N ALA A 394 -25.86 -21.48 -15.97
CA ALA A 394 -24.65 -20.97 -15.33
C ALA A 394 -23.40 -21.64 -15.95
N PRO A 395 -22.26 -20.90 -16.05
CA PRO A 395 -21.01 -21.53 -16.43
C PRO A 395 -20.71 -22.74 -15.55
N GLU A 396 -20.16 -23.80 -16.16
CA GLU A 396 -19.98 -25.11 -15.49
C GLU A 396 -18.88 -25.13 -14.39
N GLY A 397 -18.51 -24.00 -13.81
CA GLY A 397 -17.48 -23.90 -12.76
C GLY A 397 -16.05 -23.86 -13.33
N VAL A 398 -15.06 -23.75 -12.45
CA VAL A 398 -13.63 -23.70 -12.80
C VAL A 398 -13.16 -25.10 -13.21
N ARG A 399 -12.43 -25.17 -14.32
CA ARG A 399 -11.73 -26.39 -14.79
C ARG A 399 -10.23 -26.18 -14.69
N VAL A 400 -9.45 -27.26 -14.69
CA VAL A 400 -7.98 -27.20 -14.58
C VAL A 400 -7.36 -26.33 -15.68
N TRP A 401 -7.89 -26.38 -16.92
CA TRP A 401 -7.36 -25.53 -18.00
C TRP A 401 -7.56 -24.02 -17.75
N HIS A 402 -8.60 -23.59 -17.00
CA HIS A 402 -8.74 -22.19 -16.61
C HIS A 402 -7.59 -21.76 -15.69
N LEU A 403 -7.18 -22.64 -14.77
CA LEU A 403 -6.05 -22.37 -13.88
C LEU A 403 -4.74 -22.24 -14.66
N GLY A 404 -4.48 -23.17 -15.60
CA GLY A 404 -3.30 -23.12 -16.45
C GLY A 404 -3.25 -21.86 -17.33
N LEU A 405 -4.38 -21.51 -17.95
CA LEU A 405 -4.45 -20.31 -18.79
C LEU A 405 -4.32 -19.03 -17.95
N CYS A 406 -4.93 -18.98 -16.76
CA CYS A 406 -4.75 -17.87 -15.83
C CYS A 406 -3.28 -17.72 -15.43
N ALA A 407 -2.62 -18.81 -15.02
CA ALA A 407 -1.21 -18.78 -14.67
C ALA A 407 -0.33 -18.29 -15.85
N GLY A 408 -0.62 -18.77 -17.07
CA GLY A 408 0.07 -18.31 -18.29
C GLY A 408 -0.13 -16.81 -18.56
N LEU A 409 -1.35 -16.29 -18.39
CA LEU A 409 -1.66 -14.88 -18.59
C LEU A 409 -1.06 -13.99 -17.48
N LEU A 410 -1.03 -14.46 -16.23
CA LEU A 410 -0.32 -13.79 -15.14
C LEU A 410 1.18 -13.73 -15.43
N ALA A 411 1.78 -14.88 -15.77
CA ALA A 411 3.20 -14.93 -16.13
C ALA A 411 3.51 -14.02 -17.34
N TRP A 412 2.67 -14.01 -18.36
CA TRP A 412 2.85 -13.11 -19.50
C TRP A 412 2.80 -11.63 -19.05
N GLY A 413 1.83 -11.24 -18.25
CA GLY A 413 1.74 -9.85 -17.73
C GLY A 413 2.96 -9.42 -16.93
N LEU A 414 3.56 -10.35 -16.14
CA LEU A 414 4.77 -10.08 -15.35
C LEU A 414 6.05 -10.05 -16.19
N PHE A 415 6.18 -10.96 -17.17
CA PHE A 415 7.45 -11.19 -17.86
C PHE A 415 7.53 -10.54 -19.25
N ALA A 416 6.45 -9.95 -19.74
CA ALA A 416 6.43 -9.26 -21.03
C ALA A 416 7.46 -8.12 -21.11
N THR A 417 7.85 -7.54 -19.98
CA THR A 417 8.88 -6.48 -19.91
C THR A 417 10.31 -7.00 -19.87
N GLY A 418 10.52 -8.33 -19.79
CA GLY A 418 11.84 -8.96 -19.66
C GLY A 418 12.48 -8.89 -18.27
N ALA A 419 11.87 -8.19 -17.32
CA ALA A 419 12.43 -7.94 -15.99
C ALA A 419 11.91 -8.95 -14.95
N VAL A 420 12.23 -10.24 -15.12
CA VAL A 420 11.73 -11.34 -14.26
C VAL A 420 12.04 -11.12 -12.77
N LEU A 421 13.28 -10.71 -12.47
CA LEU A 421 13.72 -10.48 -11.08
C LEU A 421 13.23 -9.13 -10.51
N ALA A 422 12.67 -8.25 -11.34
CA ALA A 422 12.02 -7.04 -10.88
C ALA A 422 10.60 -7.28 -10.36
N THR A 423 10.05 -8.50 -10.51
CA THR A 423 8.78 -8.85 -9.86
C THR A 423 9.00 -9.01 -8.35
N PRO A 424 8.14 -8.41 -7.51
CA PRO A 424 8.39 -8.34 -6.07
C PRO A 424 8.64 -9.69 -5.41
N THR A 425 7.77 -10.67 -5.66
CA THR A 425 7.89 -12.00 -5.05
C THR A 425 9.13 -12.76 -5.54
N LEU A 426 9.40 -12.78 -6.85
CA LEU A 426 10.56 -13.50 -7.38
C LEU A 426 11.88 -12.81 -7.02
N GLY A 427 11.90 -11.47 -7.02
CA GLY A 427 13.05 -10.70 -6.52
C GLY A 427 13.35 -11.01 -5.05
N ALA A 428 12.32 -11.05 -4.20
CA ALA A 428 12.47 -11.41 -2.80
C ALA A 428 12.99 -12.85 -2.61
N TYR A 429 12.44 -13.83 -3.35
CA TYR A 429 12.97 -15.20 -3.32
C TYR A 429 14.40 -15.27 -3.80
N TYR A 430 14.74 -14.58 -4.88
CA TYR A 430 16.10 -14.55 -5.40
C TYR A 430 17.08 -14.02 -4.35
N SER A 431 16.80 -12.85 -3.77
CA SER A 431 17.66 -12.22 -2.78
C SER A 431 17.84 -13.07 -1.51
N LEU A 432 16.78 -13.77 -1.06
CA LEU A 432 16.86 -14.68 0.09
C LEU A 432 17.65 -15.95 -0.22
N LEU A 433 17.47 -16.55 -1.41
CA LEU A 433 18.09 -17.84 -1.75
C LEU A 433 19.56 -17.71 -2.20
N THR A 434 19.93 -16.58 -2.79
CA THR A 434 21.31 -16.31 -3.23
C THR A 434 22.20 -15.75 -2.13
N GLY A 435 21.62 -15.33 -1.00
CA GLY A 435 22.35 -14.65 0.08
C GLY A 435 22.53 -13.15 -0.15
N GLU A 436 21.97 -12.57 -1.23
CA GLU A 436 22.05 -11.13 -1.52
C GLU A 436 21.48 -10.29 -0.36
N ALA A 437 20.37 -10.74 0.26
CA ALA A 437 19.79 -10.06 1.43
C ALA A 437 20.73 -10.07 2.65
N ALA A 438 21.45 -11.19 2.88
CA ALA A 438 22.42 -11.31 3.96
C ALA A 438 23.65 -10.42 3.70
N GLN A 439 24.17 -10.39 2.47
CA GLN A 439 25.26 -9.51 2.07
C GLN A 439 24.88 -8.02 2.23
N TYR A 440 23.67 -7.64 1.82
CA TYR A 440 23.15 -6.28 2.02
C TYR A 440 23.14 -5.92 3.52
N HIS A 441 22.72 -6.84 4.38
CA HIS A 441 22.73 -6.64 5.83
C HIS A 441 24.15 -6.39 6.36
N GLU A 442 25.13 -7.20 5.93
CA GLU A 442 26.55 -7.03 6.32
C GLU A 442 27.11 -5.69 5.83
N ASP A 443 26.81 -5.29 4.59
CA ASP A 443 27.25 -4.00 4.02
C ASP A 443 26.67 -2.81 4.80
N ILE A 444 25.41 -2.88 5.24
CA ILE A 444 24.79 -1.83 6.08
C ILE A 444 25.45 -1.77 7.46
N LEU A 445 25.73 -2.90 8.09
CA LEU A 445 26.42 -2.92 9.39
C LEU A 445 27.84 -2.36 9.29
N ALA A 446 28.57 -2.67 8.22
CA ALA A 446 29.89 -2.10 7.96
C ALA A 446 29.83 -0.56 7.77
N ARG A 447 28.80 -0.06 7.08
CA ARG A 447 28.55 1.37 6.94
C ARG A 447 28.23 2.03 8.28
N GLU A 448 27.40 1.39 9.13
CA GLU A 448 27.10 1.86 10.48
C GLU A 448 28.38 2.00 11.32
N GLU A 449 29.25 0.98 11.31
CA GLU A 449 30.52 0.99 12.02
C GLU A 449 31.46 2.11 11.49
N ALA A 450 31.53 2.28 10.17
CA ALA A 450 32.34 3.34 9.56
C ALA A 450 31.84 4.74 9.98
N LEU A 451 30.52 4.97 9.99
CA LEU A 451 29.92 6.22 10.45
C LEU A 451 30.19 6.48 11.93
N LEU A 452 30.12 5.46 12.79
CA LEU A 452 30.37 5.60 14.23
C LEU A 452 31.84 5.88 14.57
N THR A 453 32.77 5.41 13.75
CA THR A 453 34.21 5.65 13.94
C THR A 453 34.68 6.98 13.33
N ALA A 454 33.87 7.64 12.52
CA ALA A 454 34.19 8.92 11.90
C ALA A 454 34.37 10.04 12.95
N ARG A 455 35.47 10.81 12.83
CA ARG A 455 35.84 11.88 13.77
C ARG A 455 35.27 13.24 13.38
N SER A 456 34.78 13.35 12.16
CA SER A 456 34.20 14.59 11.61
C SER A 456 33.13 14.29 10.59
N LEU A 457 32.30 15.30 10.28
CA LEU A 457 31.27 15.18 9.23
C LEU A 457 31.89 14.86 7.86
N SER A 458 33.04 15.43 7.53
CA SER A 458 33.75 15.13 6.28
C SER A 458 34.20 13.67 6.22
N GLU A 459 34.74 13.12 7.30
CA GLU A 459 35.14 11.71 7.40
C GLU A 459 33.92 10.78 7.30
N ALA A 460 32.80 11.15 7.94
CA ALA A 460 31.54 10.44 7.83
C ALA A 460 30.98 10.45 6.39
N GLN A 461 31.10 11.57 5.67
CA GLN A 461 30.71 11.66 4.26
C GLN A 461 31.57 10.78 3.36
N ASP A 462 32.89 10.78 3.60
CA ASP A 462 33.85 9.99 2.82
C ASP A 462 33.71 8.47 3.09
N SER A 463 33.11 8.09 4.22
CA SER A 463 32.88 6.68 4.59
C SER A 463 31.63 6.06 3.96
N ILE A 464 30.79 6.86 3.26
CA ILE A 464 29.59 6.36 2.59
C ILE A 464 29.90 5.88 1.19
N ASP A 465 30.21 4.61 1.06
CA ASP A 465 30.42 3.93 -0.21
C ASP A 465 29.12 3.32 -0.76
N PHE A 466 29.14 2.97 -2.06
CA PHE A 466 28.08 2.17 -2.67
C PHE A 466 27.98 0.79 -2.00
N LEU A 467 26.77 0.33 -1.76
CA LEU A 467 26.54 -1.01 -1.26
C LEU A 467 26.94 -2.06 -2.32
N GLY A 468 27.64 -3.10 -1.89
CA GLY A 468 28.07 -4.17 -2.78
C GLY A 468 26.91 -5.03 -3.27
N ALA A 469 25.89 -5.23 -2.43
CA ALA A 469 24.66 -5.92 -2.75
C ALA A 469 23.46 -5.04 -2.39
N GLN A 470 22.53 -4.89 -3.32
CA GLN A 470 21.26 -4.20 -3.06
C GLN A 470 20.10 -4.97 -3.68
N PRO A 471 19.32 -5.70 -2.87
CA PRO A 471 18.13 -6.39 -3.35
C PRO A 471 17.19 -5.47 -4.13
N ALA A 472 16.76 -5.89 -5.32
CA ALA A 472 15.90 -5.09 -6.20
C ALA A 472 14.55 -4.71 -5.56
N ILE A 473 14.15 -5.43 -4.50
CA ILE A 473 12.92 -5.18 -3.73
C ILE A 473 13.06 -4.02 -2.73
N PHE A 474 14.28 -3.56 -2.43
CA PHE A 474 14.49 -2.43 -1.53
C PHE A 474 14.55 -1.10 -2.30
N PRO A 475 14.24 0.03 -1.62
CA PRO A 475 14.44 1.36 -2.19
C PRO A 475 15.88 1.55 -2.65
N LEU A 476 16.07 2.29 -3.73
CA LEU A 476 17.42 2.58 -4.21
C LEU A 476 18.20 3.36 -3.15
N ASP A 477 19.43 2.93 -2.88
CA ASP A 477 20.33 3.69 -2.00
C ASP A 477 20.81 4.97 -2.71
N MET A 478 20.29 6.09 -2.24
CA MET A 478 20.60 7.41 -2.82
C MET A 478 21.75 8.11 -2.09
N LEU A 479 22.26 7.56 -0.98
CA LEU A 479 23.29 8.18 -0.15
C LEU A 479 24.53 8.60 -0.96
N PRO A 480 25.11 7.74 -1.81
CA PRO A 480 26.30 8.09 -2.57
C PRO A 480 26.06 9.18 -3.63
N TYR A 481 24.80 9.44 -3.98
CA TYR A 481 24.44 10.44 -5.01
C TYR A 481 24.02 11.79 -4.43
N GLN A 482 23.83 11.88 -3.11
CA GLN A 482 23.34 13.11 -2.48
C GLN A 482 24.50 14.03 -2.14
N SER A 483 24.48 15.22 -2.73
CA SER A 483 25.33 16.35 -2.34
C SER A 483 24.89 17.01 -1.01
N ASN A 484 23.82 16.49 -0.37
CA ASN A 484 23.32 17.07 0.86
C ASN A 484 24.17 16.61 2.04
N THR A 485 24.92 17.53 2.59
CA THR A 485 25.96 17.33 3.58
C THR A 485 25.46 17.00 4.99
N SER A 486 24.18 17.19 5.29
CA SER A 486 23.64 16.99 6.66
C SER A 486 23.29 15.54 6.98
N LEU A 487 22.96 14.71 5.98
CA LEU A 487 22.44 13.36 6.20
C LEU A 487 23.44 12.40 6.88
N PRO A 488 24.74 12.35 6.53
CA PRO A 488 25.72 11.56 7.27
C PRO A 488 25.81 11.95 8.75
N GLY A 489 25.68 13.24 9.06
CA GLY A 489 25.62 13.75 10.42
C GLY A 489 24.35 13.28 11.17
N ASP A 490 23.19 13.32 10.52
CA ASP A 490 21.94 12.81 11.09
C ASP A 490 22.02 11.30 11.36
N MET A 491 22.64 10.53 10.45
CA MET A 491 22.86 9.09 10.62
C MET A 491 23.85 8.80 11.76
N HIS A 492 25.02 9.47 11.78
CA HIS A 492 25.99 9.32 12.85
C HIS A 492 25.34 9.63 14.22
N ARG A 493 24.65 10.77 14.33
CA ARG A 493 23.95 11.16 15.56
C ARG A 493 22.96 10.07 16.01
N PHE A 494 22.19 9.53 15.08
CA PHE A 494 21.22 8.50 15.35
C PHE A 494 21.90 7.22 15.89
N PHE A 495 22.91 6.72 15.20
CA PHE A 495 23.61 5.49 15.58
C PHE A 495 24.36 5.65 16.91
N ALA A 496 25.07 6.76 17.10
CA ALA A 496 25.77 7.04 18.37
C ALA A 496 24.77 7.14 19.55
N MET A 497 23.63 7.80 19.35
CA MET A 497 22.56 7.84 20.34
C MET A 497 22.02 6.43 20.66
N GLN A 498 21.83 5.57 19.65
CA GLN A 498 21.37 4.19 19.87
C GLN A 498 22.40 3.37 20.67
N GLN A 499 23.71 3.55 20.44
CA GLN A 499 24.74 2.93 21.26
C GLN A 499 24.65 3.36 22.73
N LEU A 500 24.44 4.65 22.99
CA LEU A 500 24.25 5.15 24.36
C LEU A 500 22.98 4.55 25.01
N VAL A 501 21.89 4.41 24.25
CA VAL A 501 20.68 3.73 24.75
C VAL A 501 20.94 2.26 25.05
N ASP A 502 21.68 1.56 24.18
CA ASP A 502 22.03 0.14 24.40
C ASP A 502 22.96 -0.02 25.63
N GLN A 503 23.87 0.92 25.86
CA GLN A 503 24.84 0.89 26.98
C GLN A 503 24.22 1.27 28.34
N TYR A 504 23.45 2.35 28.40
CA TYR A 504 22.94 2.95 29.64
C TYR A 504 21.45 2.74 29.88
N GLY A 505 20.68 2.39 28.86
CA GLY A 505 19.23 2.35 28.87
C GLY A 505 18.59 3.70 28.57
N ALA A 506 17.41 3.66 27.94
CA ALA A 506 16.64 4.86 27.65
C ALA A 506 16.25 5.60 28.94
N GLY A 507 16.47 6.92 28.99
CA GLY A 507 16.25 7.77 30.15
C GLY A 507 17.36 7.73 31.20
N HIS A 508 18.45 7.00 30.96
CA HIS A 508 19.55 6.81 31.92
C HIS A 508 20.92 7.21 31.35
N ILE A 509 20.96 7.84 30.19
CA ILE A 509 22.21 8.31 29.57
C ILE A 509 22.81 9.42 30.44
N PRO A 510 24.11 9.32 30.83
CA PRO A 510 24.80 10.35 31.58
C PRO A 510 24.82 11.68 30.81
N THR A 511 24.72 12.80 31.55
CA THR A 511 24.72 14.14 30.93
C THR A 511 25.99 14.41 30.12
N GLU A 512 27.16 13.96 30.62
CA GLU A 512 28.44 14.11 29.96
C GLU A 512 28.48 13.44 28.58
N GLU A 513 27.95 12.22 28.48
CA GLU A 513 27.87 11.48 27.20
C GLU A 513 26.92 12.17 26.23
N TRP A 514 25.80 12.69 26.73
CA TRP A 514 24.84 13.43 25.92
C TRP A 514 25.43 14.76 25.40
N GLU A 515 26.19 15.48 26.23
CA GLU A 515 26.90 16.70 25.85
C GLU A 515 28.00 16.41 24.82
N ALA A 516 28.75 15.31 24.97
CA ALA A 516 29.74 14.88 24.00
C ALA A 516 29.13 14.59 22.63
N LEU A 517 27.99 13.88 22.58
CA LEU A 517 27.24 13.63 21.34
C LEU A 517 26.77 14.93 20.68
N ASN A 518 26.32 15.92 21.47
CA ASN A 518 25.89 17.21 20.96
C ASN A 518 27.08 18.06 20.45
N ALA A 519 28.25 17.98 21.09
CA ALA A 519 29.45 18.68 20.68
C ALA A 519 29.94 18.24 19.31
N TRP A 520 29.95 16.94 19.03
CA TRP A 520 30.34 16.40 17.70
C TRP A 520 29.55 17.03 16.55
N ASN A 521 28.24 17.28 16.76
CA ASN A 521 27.38 17.88 15.75
C ASN A 521 27.55 19.42 15.62
N SER A 522 28.14 20.09 16.62
CA SER A 522 28.33 21.54 16.59
C SER A 522 29.65 21.95 15.91
N GLU A 523 30.60 21.04 15.78
CA GLU A 523 31.88 21.26 15.11
C GLU A 523 31.83 20.98 13.60
N SER A 524 30.72 20.41 13.14
CA SER A 524 30.41 20.10 11.74
C SER A 524 29.41 21.09 11.14
#